data_c530f8ceea0c6d353c207c0449e368d9
#
_entry.id   c530f8ceea0c6d353c207c0449e368d9
#
_cell.length_a   1.000
_cell.length_b   1.000
_cell.length_c   1.000
_cell.angle_alpha   90.00
_cell.angle_beta   90.00
_cell.angle_gamma   90.00
#
_symmetry.space_group_name_H-M   'P 1'
#
loop_
_entity.id
_entity.type
_entity.pdbx_description
1 polymer ?
#
loop_
_entity_poly.entity_id
_entity_poly.type
_entity_poly.pdbx_seq_one_letter_code
_entity_poly.pdbx_strand_id
1 'polypeptide(L)'
;IMTQIFQGVRLGQFWAWGMLSNAGKSRFLIRIIAYLAFVLGVKVLIISNEMTEEEMRACLITTTINNPDIQNLHGIKLNKNQVDIQNGVYNVDAKYFMRDDVINAKLVRKKEESLEEYKKKLEEMSSEYRNIKFITHWIDTKMQDRIKIIETGSDYSDSDLKQIIENTCLSEGINYVFYDTFKSDKDAIGEWAAMKKTATILSEIAKKRNLFIGANIQLTDDANQCMPLELSSSNIANSKQIKHVLDALCLFKEIPYSDFKKYVYWKGTTDKPK
;
A
#
# COMPACT_ATOMS: atom_id res chain seq x y z
N ILE A 1 16.88 -5.22 -2.90
CA ILE A 1 17.51 -3.88 -2.76
C ILE A 1 17.35 -3.38 -1.32
N MET A 2 16.15 -3.23 -0.77
CA MET A 2 15.93 -2.77 0.62
C MET A 2 16.75 -3.59 1.63
N THR A 3 16.72 -4.91 1.54
CA THR A 3 17.48 -5.79 2.42
C THR A 3 18.99 -5.64 2.24
N GLN A 4 19.46 -5.38 1.03
CA GLN A 4 20.90 -5.22 0.75
C GLN A 4 21.44 -3.88 1.24
N ILE A 5 20.66 -2.79 1.10
CA ILE A 5 21.09 -1.44 1.46
C ILE A 5 20.89 -1.17 2.95
N PHE A 6 19.72 -1.53 3.49
CA PHE A 6 19.31 -1.19 4.85
C PHE A 6 19.34 -2.38 5.81
N GLN A 7 19.76 -3.56 5.35
CA GLN A 7 19.73 -4.80 6.12
C GLN A 7 18.32 -5.19 6.62
N GLY A 8 17.29 -4.77 5.89
CA GLY A 8 15.89 -4.96 6.23
C GLY A 8 15.32 -3.89 7.16
N VAL A 9 14.04 -4.03 7.43
CA VAL A 9 13.27 -3.17 8.33
C VAL A 9 13.53 -3.62 9.76
N ARG A 10 13.96 -2.71 10.63
CA ARG A 10 14.29 -3.01 12.01
C ARG A 10 13.38 -2.27 12.98
N LEU A 11 13.05 -2.88 14.09
CA LEU A 11 12.34 -2.22 15.17
C LEU A 11 13.21 -1.10 15.77
N GLY A 12 12.58 -0.09 16.34
CA GLY A 12 13.21 1.12 16.85
C GLY A 12 13.56 2.16 15.78
N GLN A 13 13.10 1.96 14.53
CA GLN A 13 13.41 2.87 13.40
C GLN A 13 12.16 3.56 12.86
N PHE A 14 12.37 4.79 12.39
CA PHE A 14 11.39 5.57 11.64
C PHE A 14 11.89 5.81 10.21
N TRP A 15 11.16 5.28 9.23
CA TRP A 15 11.46 5.41 7.81
C TRP A 15 10.41 6.23 7.09
N ALA A 16 10.81 6.94 6.04
CA ALA A 16 9.90 7.63 5.15
C ALA A 16 10.15 7.29 3.69
N TRP A 17 9.05 7.20 2.92
CA TRP A 17 9.04 6.97 1.48
C TRP A 17 8.42 8.18 0.78
N GLY A 18 9.26 8.92 0.02
CA GLY A 18 8.84 10.10 -0.71
C GLY A 18 8.48 9.77 -2.15
N MET A 19 7.27 10.14 -2.57
CA MET A 19 6.76 9.99 -3.93
C MET A 19 5.93 11.20 -4.32
N LEU A 20 5.84 11.43 -5.63
CA LEU A 20 4.94 12.43 -6.20
C LEU A 20 3.47 12.09 -5.92
N SER A 21 2.60 13.08 -6.05
CA SER A 21 1.16 12.84 -6.01
C SER A 21 0.77 11.85 -7.11
N ASN A 22 -0.18 10.97 -6.82
CA ASN A 22 -0.67 9.91 -7.74
C ASN A 22 0.40 8.91 -8.25
N ALA A 23 1.61 8.92 -7.71
CA ALA A 23 2.68 7.98 -8.06
C ALA A 23 2.53 6.58 -7.42
N GLY A 24 1.43 6.32 -6.72
CA GLY A 24 1.13 5.02 -6.12
C GLY A 24 1.69 4.82 -4.70
N LYS A 25 1.86 5.89 -3.93
CA LYS A 25 2.34 5.86 -2.52
C LYS A 25 1.63 4.81 -1.67
N SER A 26 0.30 4.89 -1.59
CA SER A 26 -0.51 3.98 -0.78
C SER A 26 -0.39 2.53 -1.27
N ARG A 27 -0.35 2.30 -2.58
CA ARG A 27 -0.16 0.95 -3.15
C ARG A 27 1.20 0.36 -2.83
N PHE A 28 2.25 1.19 -2.83
CA PHE A 28 3.58 0.77 -2.42
C PHE A 28 3.60 0.34 -0.95
N LEU A 29 3.02 1.16 -0.08
CA LEU A 29 2.89 0.88 1.34
C LEU A 29 2.10 -0.41 1.60
N ILE A 30 0.95 -0.55 0.97
CA ILE A 30 0.10 -1.73 1.06
C ILE A 30 0.84 -3.00 0.61
N ARG A 31 1.72 -2.92 -0.38
CA ARG A 31 2.53 -4.07 -0.79
C ARG A 31 3.48 -4.54 0.30
N ILE A 32 4.09 -3.60 1.03
CA ILE A 32 4.94 -3.92 2.18
C ILE A 32 4.09 -4.55 3.30
N ILE A 33 2.95 -3.94 3.60
CA ILE A 33 2.03 -4.40 4.65
C ILE A 33 1.51 -5.81 4.33
N ALA A 34 1.07 -6.07 3.10
CA ALA A 34 0.60 -7.38 2.68
C ALA A 34 1.68 -8.46 2.85
N TYR A 35 2.93 -8.15 2.51
CA TYR A 35 4.04 -9.06 2.73
C TYR A 35 4.28 -9.33 4.23
N LEU A 36 4.32 -8.27 5.04
CA LEU A 36 4.52 -8.40 6.49
C LEU A 36 3.40 -9.22 7.14
N ALA A 37 2.15 -8.89 6.85
CA ALA A 37 1.00 -9.52 7.50
C ALA A 37 0.72 -10.93 6.98
N PHE A 38 0.77 -11.15 5.66
CA PHE A 38 0.31 -12.40 5.04
C PHE A 38 1.43 -13.40 4.76
N VAL A 39 2.65 -12.94 4.52
CA VAL A 39 3.80 -13.81 4.28
C VAL A 39 4.58 -14.04 5.58
N LEU A 40 4.93 -12.97 6.31
CA LEU A 40 5.70 -13.08 7.55
C LEU A 40 4.83 -13.31 8.81
N GLY A 41 3.52 -13.06 8.73
CA GLY A 41 2.58 -13.30 9.83
C GLY A 41 2.68 -12.32 11.00
N VAL A 42 3.25 -11.14 10.79
CA VAL A 42 3.38 -10.12 11.84
C VAL A 42 2.16 -9.20 11.89
N LYS A 43 1.90 -8.63 13.06
CA LYS A 43 0.81 -7.67 13.26
C LYS A 43 1.23 -6.27 12.83
N VAL A 44 0.31 -5.57 12.17
CA VAL A 44 0.54 -4.25 11.55
C VAL A 44 -0.59 -3.29 11.92
N LEU A 45 -0.23 -2.06 12.28
CA LEU A 45 -1.15 -0.92 12.37
C LEU A 45 -1.00 -0.04 11.13
N ILE A 46 -2.12 0.28 10.50
CA ILE A 46 -2.20 1.26 9.42
C ILE A 46 -2.97 2.47 9.95
N ILE A 47 -2.38 3.64 9.83
CA ILE A 47 -3.03 4.92 10.08
C ILE A 47 -3.19 5.61 8.73
N SER A 48 -4.42 5.86 8.31
CA SER A 48 -4.72 6.48 7.02
C SER A 48 -5.47 7.79 7.21
N ASN A 49 -5.02 8.84 6.52
CA ASN A 49 -5.69 10.13 6.46
C ASN A 49 -6.06 10.58 5.04
N GLU A 50 -5.80 9.73 4.04
CA GLU A 50 -6.14 9.99 2.63
C GLU A 50 -7.15 9.00 2.07
N MET A 51 -7.08 7.75 2.52
CA MET A 51 -7.98 6.67 2.08
C MET A 51 -8.87 6.23 3.23
N THR A 52 -10.12 5.93 2.91
CA THR A 52 -11.02 5.28 3.85
C THR A 52 -10.56 3.86 4.18
N GLU A 53 -11.03 3.30 5.28
CA GLU A 53 -10.75 1.90 5.63
C GLU A 53 -11.18 0.94 4.52
N GLU A 54 -12.32 1.20 3.89
CA GLU A 54 -12.87 0.38 2.80
C GLU A 54 -11.98 0.42 1.55
N GLU A 55 -11.49 1.61 1.15
CA GLU A 55 -10.56 1.76 0.03
C GLU A 55 -9.22 1.10 0.31
N MET A 56 -8.71 1.26 1.52
CA MET A 56 -7.47 0.63 1.96
C MET A 56 -7.59 -0.90 1.93
N ARG A 57 -8.71 -1.44 2.39
CA ARG A 57 -9.02 -2.86 2.33
C ARG A 57 -9.11 -3.38 0.90
N ALA A 58 -9.79 -2.66 0.00
CA ALA A 58 -9.87 -3.03 -1.42
C ALA A 58 -8.47 -3.05 -2.08
N CYS A 59 -7.63 -2.07 -1.77
CA CYS A 59 -6.25 -2.02 -2.23
C CYS A 59 -5.43 -3.21 -1.68
N LEU A 60 -5.61 -3.57 -0.41
CA LEU A 60 -4.95 -4.69 0.24
C LEU A 60 -5.36 -6.04 -0.40
N ILE A 61 -6.64 -6.25 -0.63
CA ILE A 61 -7.18 -7.43 -1.31
C ILE A 61 -6.55 -7.54 -2.71
N THR A 62 -6.60 -6.47 -3.49
CA THR A 62 -6.05 -6.46 -4.87
C THR A 62 -4.56 -6.78 -4.88
N THR A 63 -3.80 -6.15 -3.98
CA THR A 63 -2.35 -6.36 -3.87
C THR A 63 -2.02 -7.79 -3.48
N THR A 64 -2.79 -8.36 -2.57
CA THR A 64 -2.59 -9.73 -2.07
C THR A 64 -2.96 -10.78 -3.12
N ILE A 65 -4.08 -10.60 -3.82
CA ILE A 65 -4.50 -11.48 -4.92
C ILE A 65 -3.42 -11.57 -6.01
N ASN A 66 -2.78 -10.44 -6.32
CA ASN A 66 -1.74 -10.35 -7.36
C ASN A 66 -0.33 -10.71 -6.85
N ASN A 67 -0.17 -11.06 -5.59
CA ASN A 67 1.13 -11.42 -5.03
C ASN A 67 1.53 -12.85 -5.47
N PRO A 68 2.68 -13.04 -6.15
CA PRO A 68 3.12 -14.34 -6.62
C PRO A 68 3.30 -15.39 -5.50
N ASP A 69 3.76 -14.96 -4.31
CA ASP A 69 3.98 -15.88 -3.19
C ASP A 69 2.66 -16.44 -2.66
N ILE A 70 1.64 -15.56 -2.57
CA ILE A 70 0.28 -15.96 -2.17
C ILE A 70 -0.38 -16.82 -3.25
N GLN A 71 -0.21 -16.45 -4.52
CA GLN A 71 -0.73 -17.28 -5.63
C GLN A 71 -0.11 -18.68 -5.63
N ASN A 72 1.20 -18.78 -5.44
CA ASN A 72 1.89 -20.06 -5.36
C ASN A 72 1.44 -20.88 -4.14
N LEU A 73 1.26 -20.24 -2.99
CA LEU A 73 0.77 -20.89 -1.77
C LEU A 73 -0.59 -21.56 -1.97
N HIS A 74 -1.46 -20.95 -2.76
CA HIS A 74 -2.83 -21.44 -3.01
C HIS A 74 -3.02 -22.13 -4.35
N GLY A 75 -1.98 -22.26 -5.18
CA GLY A 75 -2.06 -22.87 -6.52
C GLY A 75 -2.94 -22.08 -7.50
N ILE A 76 -3.04 -20.78 -7.35
CA ILE A 76 -3.94 -19.90 -8.10
C ILE A 76 -3.12 -18.92 -8.95
N LYS A 77 -3.60 -18.63 -10.17
CA LYS A 77 -3.05 -17.54 -11.00
C LYS A 77 -4.13 -16.52 -11.25
N LEU A 78 -3.92 -15.31 -10.77
CA LEU A 78 -4.85 -14.18 -10.92
C LEU A 78 -4.07 -12.93 -11.35
N ASN A 79 -4.72 -12.10 -12.14
CA ASN A 79 -4.24 -10.76 -12.48
C ASN A 79 -5.45 -9.84 -12.56
N LYS A 80 -5.71 -9.10 -11.50
CA LYS A 80 -6.86 -8.20 -11.38
C LYS A 80 -6.41 -6.81 -10.98
N ASN A 81 -7.09 -5.82 -11.52
CA ASN A 81 -6.98 -4.45 -11.02
C ASN A 81 -8.05 -4.18 -9.94
N GLN A 82 -7.84 -3.12 -9.18
CA GLN A 82 -8.73 -2.73 -8.08
C GLN A 82 -10.14 -2.39 -8.58
N VAL A 83 -10.23 -1.71 -9.72
CA VAL A 83 -11.51 -1.28 -10.32
C VAL A 83 -12.35 -2.48 -10.72
N ASP A 84 -11.76 -3.52 -11.30
CA ASP A 84 -12.47 -4.75 -11.65
C ASP A 84 -13.05 -5.45 -10.41
N ILE A 85 -12.29 -5.47 -9.31
CA ILE A 85 -12.75 -6.08 -8.05
C ILE A 85 -13.90 -5.26 -7.45
N GLN A 86 -13.75 -3.94 -7.38
CA GLN A 86 -14.79 -3.04 -6.86
C GLN A 86 -16.07 -3.08 -7.68
N ASN A 87 -15.96 -3.20 -9.01
CA ASN A 87 -17.09 -3.27 -9.91
C ASN A 87 -17.66 -4.69 -10.08
N GLY A 88 -17.09 -5.69 -9.42
CA GLY A 88 -17.57 -7.07 -9.53
C GLY A 88 -17.41 -7.68 -10.93
N VAL A 89 -16.36 -7.28 -11.66
CA VAL A 89 -16.12 -7.70 -13.03
C VAL A 89 -15.18 -8.91 -13.06
N TYR A 90 -15.68 -10.05 -13.54
CA TYR A 90 -14.94 -11.32 -13.58
C TYR A 90 -15.03 -11.98 -14.95
N ASN A 91 -13.94 -12.64 -15.36
CA ASN A 91 -13.94 -13.45 -16.58
C ASN A 91 -14.60 -14.79 -16.31
N VAL A 92 -15.42 -15.25 -17.24
CA VAL A 92 -15.99 -16.60 -17.21
C VAL A 92 -15.04 -17.61 -17.85
N ASP A 93 -15.22 -18.89 -17.54
CA ASP A 93 -14.43 -19.97 -18.11
C ASP A 93 -14.73 -20.13 -19.61
N ALA A 94 -13.74 -20.51 -20.40
CA ALA A 94 -13.81 -20.54 -21.87
C ALA A 94 -15.00 -21.35 -22.43
N LYS A 95 -15.44 -22.39 -21.73
CA LYS A 95 -16.60 -23.20 -22.13
C LYS A 95 -17.93 -22.44 -22.18
N TYR A 96 -17.98 -21.24 -21.58
CA TYR A 96 -19.18 -20.40 -21.53
C TYR A 96 -19.15 -19.20 -22.49
N PHE A 97 -18.08 -19.02 -23.28
CA PHE A 97 -17.93 -17.85 -24.16
C PHE A 97 -19.02 -17.70 -25.23
N MET A 98 -19.66 -18.79 -25.62
CA MET A 98 -20.68 -18.81 -26.64
C MET A 98 -22.12 -18.50 -26.14
N ARG A 99 -22.27 -18.14 -24.88
CA ARG A 99 -23.57 -17.80 -24.29
C ARG A 99 -23.98 -16.36 -24.63
N ASP A 100 -25.25 -16.12 -24.79
CA ASP A 100 -25.82 -14.80 -25.12
C ASP A 100 -25.65 -13.77 -23.99
N ASP A 101 -25.49 -14.24 -22.75
CA ASP A 101 -25.26 -13.40 -21.58
C ASP A 101 -23.76 -13.17 -21.25
N VAL A 102 -22.86 -13.57 -22.18
CA VAL A 102 -21.41 -13.38 -22.05
C VAL A 102 -20.89 -12.48 -23.16
N ILE A 103 -20.28 -11.37 -22.79
CA ILE A 103 -19.68 -10.40 -23.72
C ILE A 103 -18.21 -10.20 -23.34
N ASN A 104 -17.28 -10.35 -24.30
CA ASN A 104 -15.84 -10.21 -24.07
C ASN A 104 -15.33 -11.01 -22.87
N ALA A 105 -15.73 -12.28 -22.80
CA ALA A 105 -15.42 -13.20 -21.72
C ALA A 105 -15.95 -12.79 -20.33
N LYS A 106 -16.87 -11.86 -20.24
CA LYS A 106 -17.46 -11.37 -18.97
C LYS A 106 -18.95 -11.64 -18.98
N LEU A 107 -19.48 -12.13 -17.85
CA LEU A 107 -20.93 -12.27 -17.66
C LEU A 107 -21.55 -10.88 -17.51
N VAL A 108 -22.63 -10.64 -18.25
CA VAL A 108 -23.40 -9.39 -18.20
C VAL A 108 -24.65 -9.62 -17.37
N ARG A 109 -24.80 -8.84 -16.30
CA ARG A 109 -26.00 -8.88 -15.48
C ARG A 109 -27.19 -8.30 -16.23
N LYS A 110 -28.29 -9.03 -16.32
CA LYS A 110 -29.55 -8.55 -16.90
C LYS A 110 -30.24 -7.59 -15.92
N LYS A 111 -31.06 -6.65 -16.47
CA LYS A 111 -31.73 -5.62 -15.65
C LYS A 111 -32.68 -6.22 -14.59
N GLU A 112 -33.32 -7.31 -14.92
CA GLU A 112 -34.32 -7.98 -14.06
C GLU A 112 -33.69 -9.01 -13.13
N GLU A 113 -32.40 -9.29 -13.30
CA GLU A 113 -31.69 -10.29 -12.52
C GLU A 113 -31.28 -9.72 -11.16
N SER A 114 -31.59 -10.42 -10.08
CA SER A 114 -31.12 -10.06 -8.76
C SER A 114 -29.61 -10.21 -8.63
N LEU A 115 -29.01 -9.50 -7.70
CA LEU A 115 -27.55 -9.62 -7.43
C LEU A 115 -27.18 -11.04 -6.96
N GLU A 116 -28.06 -11.69 -6.25
CA GLU A 116 -27.89 -13.06 -5.73
C GLU A 116 -27.86 -14.09 -6.87
N GLU A 117 -28.78 -13.96 -7.83
CA GLU A 117 -28.82 -14.83 -9.01
C GLU A 117 -27.57 -14.63 -9.88
N TYR A 118 -27.15 -13.38 -10.08
CA TYR A 118 -25.94 -13.05 -10.81
C TYR A 118 -24.69 -13.66 -10.13
N LYS A 119 -24.57 -13.54 -8.81
CA LYS A 119 -23.47 -14.17 -8.05
C LYS A 119 -23.47 -15.69 -8.15
N LYS A 120 -24.64 -16.33 -8.14
CA LYS A 120 -24.75 -17.79 -8.33
C LYS A 120 -24.24 -18.20 -9.71
N LYS A 121 -24.60 -17.47 -10.76
CA LYS A 121 -24.07 -17.72 -12.11
C LYS A 121 -22.57 -17.51 -12.20
N LEU A 122 -22.03 -16.47 -11.57
CA LEU A 122 -20.59 -16.27 -11.49
C LEU A 122 -19.89 -17.42 -10.77
N GLU A 123 -20.47 -17.93 -9.68
CA GLU A 123 -19.93 -19.07 -8.94
C GLU A 123 -19.85 -20.33 -9.79
N GLU A 124 -20.83 -20.55 -10.66
CA GLU A 124 -20.84 -21.68 -11.60
C GLU A 124 -19.88 -21.46 -12.78
N MET A 125 -19.91 -20.27 -13.37
CA MET A 125 -19.30 -20.01 -14.67
C MET A 125 -17.88 -19.44 -14.62
N SER A 126 -17.41 -18.96 -13.46
CA SER A 126 -16.14 -18.25 -13.33
C SER A 126 -15.23 -18.89 -12.27
N SER A 127 -14.18 -19.57 -12.72
CA SER A 127 -13.10 -20.00 -11.84
C SER A 127 -12.37 -18.82 -11.21
N GLU A 128 -12.23 -17.72 -11.94
CA GLU A 128 -11.66 -16.48 -11.45
C GLU A 128 -12.44 -15.92 -10.25
N TYR A 129 -13.78 -15.87 -10.35
CA TYR A 129 -14.64 -15.44 -9.25
C TYR A 129 -14.49 -16.33 -8.01
N ARG A 130 -14.52 -17.65 -8.19
CA ARG A 130 -14.34 -18.61 -7.07
C ARG A 130 -12.99 -18.43 -6.39
N ASN A 131 -11.93 -18.26 -7.16
CA ASN A 131 -10.59 -18.06 -6.65
C ASN A 131 -10.46 -16.73 -5.88
N ILE A 132 -11.03 -15.65 -6.41
CA ILE A 132 -11.03 -14.34 -5.74
C ILE A 132 -11.84 -14.41 -4.44
N LYS A 133 -13.02 -15.02 -4.48
CA LYS A 133 -13.86 -15.23 -3.28
C LYS A 133 -13.13 -16.01 -2.19
N PHE A 134 -12.44 -17.09 -2.58
CA PHE A 134 -11.62 -17.89 -1.67
C PHE A 134 -10.49 -17.07 -1.05
N ILE A 135 -9.70 -16.37 -1.87
CA ILE A 135 -8.58 -15.54 -1.39
C ILE A 135 -9.09 -14.38 -0.52
N THR A 136 -10.18 -13.73 -0.92
CA THR A 136 -10.77 -12.64 -0.11
C THR A 136 -11.19 -13.14 1.27
N HIS A 137 -11.85 -14.28 1.34
CA HIS A 137 -12.22 -14.88 2.62
C HIS A 137 -10.98 -15.24 3.47
N TRP A 138 -9.94 -15.77 2.84
CA TRP A 138 -8.67 -16.05 3.53
C TRP A 138 -8.01 -14.76 4.05
N ILE A 139 -7.98 -13.69 3.24
CA ILE A 139 -7.49 -12.37 3.64
C ILE A 139 -8.28 -11.84 4.83
N ASP A 140 -9.61 -11.88 4.76
CA ASP A 140 -10.49 -11.39 5.83
C ASP A 140 -10.21 -12.11 7.15
N THR A 141 -10.09 -13.43 7.10
CA THR A 141 -9.75 -14.24 8.27
C THR A 141 -8.39 -13.86 8.85
N LYS A 142 -7.40 -13.57 7.99
CA LYS A 142 -6.05 -13.19 8.45
C LYS A 142 -5.96 -11.73 8.87
N MET A 143 -6.75 -10.83 8.25
CA MET A 143 -6.78 -9.42 8.62
C MET A 143 -7.24 -9.19 10.06
N GLN A 144 -8.28 -9.88 10.49
CA GLN A 144 -8.84 -9.72 11.84
C GLN A 144 -7.76 -9.83 12.93
N ASP A 145 -6.80 -10.72 12.72
CA ASP A 145 -5.74 -10.98 13.70
C ASP A 145 -4.45 -10.19 13.46
N ARG A 146 -4.25 -9.64 12.25
CA ARG A 146 -2.92 -9.14 11.84
C ARG A 146 -2.89 -7.69 11.38
N ILE A 147 -4.00 -7.15 10.91
CA ILE A 147 -4.03 -5.79 10.38
C ILE A 147 -5.10 -4.99 11.10
N LYS A 148 -4.67 -3.93 11.78
CA LYS A 148 -5.54 -2.90 12.33
C LYS A 148 -5.47 -1.69 11.43
N ILE A 149 -6.62 -1.22 10.95
CA ILE A 149 -6.72 0.03 10.18
C ILE A 149 -7.40 1.07 11.06
N ILE A 150 -6.82 2.25 11.15
CA ILE A 150 -7.41 3.41 11.82
C ILE A 150 -7.45 4.54 10.81
N GLU A 151 -8.64 4.95 10.46
CA GLU A 151 -8.89 6.13 9.65
C GLU A 151 -8.83 7.36 10.55
N THR A 152 -8.02 8.33 10.15
CA THR A 152 -7.87 9.59 10.86
C THR A 152 -8.37 10.71 9.97
N GLY A 153 -9.17 11.62 10.53
CA GLY A 153 -9.60 12.83 9.82
C GLY A 153 -8.44 13.81 9.59
N SER A 154 -8.74 14.90 8.90
CA SER A 154 -7.80 16.01 8.71
C SER A 154 -7.42 16.72 10.01
N ASP A 155 -8.17 16.49 11.07
CA ASP A 155 -8.15 17.24 12.33
C ASP A 155 -7.38 16.54 13.47
N TYR A 156 -6.44 15.70 13.12
CA TYR A 156 -5.63 14.95 14.09
C TYR A 156 -4.45 15.77 14.59
N SER A 157 -4.32 15.86 15.93
CA SER A 157 -3.15 16.44 16.57
C SER A 157 -2.01 15.43 16.74
N ASP A 158 -0.78 15.92 16.92
CA ASP A 158 0.38 15.09 17.28
C ASP A 158 0.13 14.27 18.55
N SER A 159 -0.63 14.83 19.51
CA SER A 159 -0.99 14.16 20.76
C SER A 159 -1.89 12.95 20.52
N ASP A 160 -2.90 13.13 19.66
CA ASP A 160 -3.86 12.07 19.32
C ASP A 160 -3.15 10.95 18.55
N LEU A 161 -2.29 11.31 17.59
CA LEU A 161 -1.49 10.36 16.82
C LEU A 161 -0.61 9.52 17.75
N LYS A 162 0.10 10.16 18.68
CA LYS A 162 0.91 9.48 19.69
C LYS A 162 0.09 8.52 20.52
N GLN A 163 -1.05 8.98 21.05
CA GLN A 163 -1.92 8.18 21.90
C GLN A 163 -2.47 6.95 21.16
N ILE A 164 -2.89 7.13 19.91
CA ILE A 164 -3.37 6.02 19.07
C ILE A 164 -2.28 4.98 18.88
N ILE A 165 -1.09 5.41 18.47
CA ILE A 165 0.02 4.47 18.24
C ILE A 165 0.36 3.72 19.54
N GLU A 166 0.58 4.45 20.63
CA GLU A 166 0.99 3.83 21.89
C GLU A 166 -0.07 2.87 22.44
N ASN A 167 -1.34 3.28 22.47
CA ASN A 167 -2.43 2.46 22.99
C ASN A 167 -2.69 1.24 22.11
N THR A 168 -2.80 1.42 20.80
CA THR A 168 -3.10 0.32 19.89
C THR A 168 -1.95 -0.69 19.82
N CYS A 169 -0.71 -0.22 19.73
CA CYS A 169 0.43 -1.11 19.68
C CYS A 169 0.59 -1.91 20.96
N LEU A 170 0.32 -1.29 22.13
CA LEU A 170 0.40 -1.97 23.40
C LEU A 170 -0.72 -3.00 23.61
N SER A 171 -1.96 -2.62 23.32
CA SER A 171 -3.14 -3.50 23.53
C SER A 171 -3.18 -4.68 22.57
N GLU A 172 -2.77 -4.48 21.31
CA GLU A 172 -2.84 -5.49 20.25
C GLU A 172 -1.52 -6.27 20.04
N GLY A 173 -0.44 -5.85 20.69
CA GLY A 173 0.89 -6.44 20.50
C GLY A 173 1.45 -6.17 19.10
N ILE A 174 1.26 -4.97 18.57
CA ILE A 174 1.70 -4.55 17.24
C ILE A 174 3.08 -3.90 17.32
N ASN A 175 4.00 -4.30 16.42
CA ASN A 175 5.34 -3.73 16.36
C ASN A 175 5.63 -2.97 15.06
N TYR A 176 4.73 -3.03 14.08
CA TYR A 176 4.90 -2.38 12.78
C TYR A 176 3.75 -1.40 12.54
N VAL A 177 4.09 -0.13 12.37
CA VAL A 177 3.14 0.97 12.17
C VAL A 177 3.40 1.61 10.82
N PHE A 178 2.35 1.86 10.05
CA PHE A 178 2.42 2.54 8.75
C PHE A 178 1.47 3.72 8.72
N TYR A 179 1.98 4.88 8.33
CA TYR A 179 1.23 6.13 8.27
C TYR A 179 1.11 6.63 6.81
N ASP A 180 -0.09 6.68 6.30
CA ASP A 180 -0.42 7.08 4.94
C ASP A 180 -1.45 8.22 4.92
N THR A 181 -1.07 9.42 4.69
CA THR A 181 0.21 10.04 4.35
C THR A 181 0.69 10.90 5.51
N PHE A 182 1.98 11.00 5.71
CA PHE A 182 2.56 11.85 6.73
C PHE A 182 2.31 13.33 6.42
N LYS A 183 1.59 13.99 7.31
CA LYS A 183 1.26 15.43 7.27
C LYS A 183 1.68 16.08 8.57
N SER A 184 1.84 17.41 8.54
CA SER A 184 2.07 18.21 9.74
C SER A 184 0.82 18.32 10.59
N ASP A 185 1.00 18.57 11.88
CA ASP A 185 -0.07 18.96 12.80
C ASP A 185 -0.79 20.21 12.28
N LYS A 186 -2.12 20.19 12.31
CA LYS A 186 -2.97 21.29 11.83
C LYS A 186 -2.82 22.58 12.65
N ASP A 187 -2.52 22.43 13.94
CA ASP A 187 -2.47 23.55 14.88
C ASP A 187 -1.09 24.25 14.90
N ALA A 188 -0.17 23.83 14.03
CA ALA A 188 1.18 24.33 14.07
C ALA A 188 1.37 25.61 13.27
N ILE A 189 1.94 26.58 13.93
CA ILE A 189 2.39 27.84 13.31
C ILE A 189 3.67 27.55 12.50
N GLY A 190 3.52 27.43 11.18
CA GLY A 190 4.62 27.15 10.27
C GLY A 190 4.77 25.67 9.91
N GLU A 191 4.34 25.30 8.71
CA GLU A 191 4.26 23.92 8.20
C GLU A 191 5.55 23.11 8.34
N TRP A 192 6.72 23.75 8.13
CA TRP A 192 8.02 23.07 8.19
C TRP A 192 8.44 22.67 9.62
N ALA A 193 8.16 23.53 10.60
CA ALA A 193 8.46 23.26 12.01
C ALA A 193 7.53 22.18 12.57
N ALA A 194 6.27 22.22 12.15
CA ALA A 194 5.26 21.24 12.48
C ALA A 194 5.65 19.83 12.00
N MET A 195 6.00 19.72 10.74
CA MET A 195 6.36 18.41 10.15
C MET A 195 7.59 17.80 10.82
N LYS A 196 8.58 18.62 11.18
CA LYS A 196 9.73 18.19 11.95
C LYS A 196 9.35 17.72 13.36
N LYS A 197 8.44 18.47 14.03
CA LYS A 197 7.94 18.11 15.36
C LYS A 197 7.24 16.76 15.35
N THR A 198 6.29 16.55 14.44
CA THR A 198 5.59 15.28 14.27
C THR A 198 6.57 14.14 13.96
N ALA A 199 7.56 14.37 13.08
CA ALA A 199 8.60 13.39 12.79
C ALA A 199 9.43 13.03 14.04
N THR A 200 9.78 14.02 14.86
CA THR A 200 10.51 13.79 16.10
C THR A 200 9.72 12.92 17.06
N ILE A 201 8.43 13.21 17.24
CA ILE A 201 7.54 12.41 18.09
C ILE A 201 7.46 10.96 17.59
N LEU A 202 7.30 10.74 16.28
CA LEU A 202 7.26 9.39 15.73
C LEU A 202 8.59 8.64 15.91
N SER A 203 9.72 9.31 15.71
CA SER A 203 11.04 8.72 15.95
C SER A 203 11.25 8.34 17.42
N GLU A 204 10.83 9.20 18.35
CA GLU A 204 10.89 8.92 19.79
C GLU A 204 10.01 7.73 20.19
N ILE A 205 8.77 7.66 19.65
CA ILE A 205 7.88 6.52 19.89
C ILE A 205 8.50 5.24 19.33
N ALA A 206 9.03 5.27 18.10
CA ALA A 206 9.68 4.11 17.49
C ALA A 206 10.78 3.56 18.40
N LYS A 207 11.68 4.41 18.88
CA LYS A 207 12.78 4.04 19.76
C LYS A 207 12.31 3.59 21.14
N LYS A 208 11.44 4.37 21.78
CA LYS A 208 10.98 4.12 23.17
C LYS A 208 10.14 2.85 23.27
N ARG A 209 9.32 2.55 22.27
CA ARG A 209 8.42 1.40 22.25
C ARG A 209 8.94 0.23 21.43
N ASN A 210 10.14 0.36 20.87
CA ASN A 210 10.73 -0.63 19.98
C ASN A 210 9.80 -1.01 18.82
N LEU A 211 9.25 0.01 18.15
CA LEU A 211 8.37 -0.13 16.99
C LEU A 211 9.14 0.19 15.72
N PHE A 212 8.77 -0.43 14.62
CA PHE A 212 9.05 0.12 13.30
C PHE A 212 7.92 1.06 12.90
N ILE A 213 8.26 2.28 12.50
CA ILE A 213 7.31 3.22 11.92
C ILE A 213 7.74 3.53 10.48
N GLY A 214 6.82 3.35 9.55
CA GLY A 214 7.01 3.68 8.15
C GLY A 214 5.97 4.68 7.68
N ALA A 215 6.37 5.75 7.00
CA ALA A 215 5.44 6.77 6.56
C ALA A 215 5.62 7.15 5.09
N ASN A 216 4.52 7.32 4.37
CA ASN A 216 4.54 7.96 3.07
C ASN A 216 4.61 9.47 3.22
N ILE A 217 5.45 10.12 2.43
CA ILE A 217 5.53 11.59 2.32
C ILE A 217 5.35 12.03 0.87
N GLN A 218 4.80 13.21 0.69
CA GLN A 218 4.62 13.78 -0.63
C GLN A 218 5.84 14.60 -1.03
N LEU A 219 6.28 14.42 -2.29
CA LEU A 219 7.27 15.29 -2.91
C LEU A 219 6.59 16.54 -3.49
N THR A 220 7.35 17.62 -3.56
CA THR A 220 6.91 18.86 -4.23
C THR A 220 6.80 18.65 -5.74
N ASP A 221 6.04 19.50 -6.41
CA ASP A 221 5.88 19.43 -7.87
C ASP A 221 7.19 19.67 -8.62
N ASP A 222 8.13 20.41 -8.05
CA ASP A 222 9.48 20.59 -8.60
C ASP A 222 10.23 19.27 -8.79
N ALA A 223 9.92 18.26 -7.99
CA ALA A 223 10.49 16.93 -8.17
C ALA A 223 10.13 16.28 -9.52
N ASN A 224 9.06 16.77 -10.20
CA ASN A 224 8.73 16.32 -11.56
C ASN A 224 9.81 16.71 -12.58
N GLN A 225 10.48 17.83 -12.38
CA GLN A 225 11.49 18.36 -13.28
C GLN A 225 12.89 17.79 -13.01
N CYS A 226 13.14 17.31 -11.79
CA CYS A 226 14.42 16.71 -11.43
C CYS A 226 14.64 15.39 -12.16
N MET A 227 15.89 15.08 -12.50
CA MET A 227 16.25 13.72 -12.89
C MET A 227 16.16 12.75 -11.69
N PRO A 228 15.90 11.45 -11.89
CA PRO A 228 15.74 10.51 -10.78
C PRO A 228 16.90 10.51 -9.77
N LEU A 229 18.15 10.67 -10.22
CA LEU A 229 19.31 10.73 -9.33
C LEU A 229 19.54 12.09 -8.67
N GLU A 230 18.81 13.12 -9.07
CA GLU A 230 18.86 14.46 -8.49
C GLU A 230 17.84 14.66 -7.36
N LEU A 231 16.95 13.69 -7.17
CA LEU A 231 16.02 13.73 -6.06
C LEU A 231 16.76 13.81 -4.72
N SER A 232 16.36 14.74 -3.91
CA SER A 232 16.95 14.97 -2.59
C SER A 232 15.90 15.35 -1.56
N SER A 233 16.31 15.49 -0.33
CA SER A 233 15.42 15.96 0.74
C SER A 233 14.86 17.37 0.51
N SER A 234 15.43 18.16 -0.44
CA SER A 234 14.90 19.46 -0.84
C SER A 234 13.57 19.36 -1.60
N ASN A 235 13.28 18.19 -2.16
CA ASN A 235 12.05 17.90 -2.87
C ASN A 235 10.91 17.38 -1.96
N ILE A 236 11.12 17.34 -0.66
CA ILE A 236 10.05 16.97 0.29
C ILE A 236 9.16 18.21 0.49
N ALA A 237 7.87 18.01 0.30
CA ALA A 237 6.87 19.04 0.59
C ALA A 237 6.98 19.44 2.07
N ASN A 238 7.04 20.74 2.30
CA ASN A 238 6.97 21.39 3.62
C ASN A 238 8.10 21.09 4.62
N SER A 239 9.10 20.25 4.33
CA SER A 239 10.22 20.08 5.30
C SER A 239 11.50 19.48 4.75
N LYS A 240 12.49 20.33 4.50
CA LYS A 240 13.86 19.89 4.15
C LYS A 240 14.63 19.29 5.35
N GLN A 241 14.19 19.50 6.58
CA GLN A 241 14.91 19.10 7.80
C GLN A 241 14.48 17.75 8.37
N ILE A 242 13.40 17.16 7.86
CA ILE A 242 12.89 15.86 8.33
C ILE A 242 13.95 14.75 8.22
N LYS A 243 14.84 14.84 7.23
CA LYS A 243 15.94 13.88 7.02
C LYS A 243 16.85 13.66 8.23
N HIS A 244 16.93 14.64 9.14
CA HIS A 244 17.77 14.54 10.33
C HIS A 244 17.12 13.73 11.46
N VAL A 245 15.84 13.43 11.32
CA VAL A 245 15.05 12.68 12.31
C VAL A 245 14.80 11.24 11.83
N LEU A 246 14.78 11.03 10.52
CA LEU A 246 14.55 9.72 9.92
C LEU A 246 15.79 8.82 10.00
N ASP A 247 15.58 7.55 10.29
CA ASP A 247 16.62 6.53 10.18
C ASP A 247 16.86 6.11 8.71
N ALA A 248 15.82 6.22 7.87
CA ALA A 248 15.95 6.06 6.41
C ALA A 248 14.95 6.95 5.66
N LEU A 249 15.42 7.53 4.57
CA LEU A 249 14.60 8.26 3.60
C LEU A 249 14.82 7.69 2.21
N CYS A 250 13.77 7.14 1.63
CA CYS A 250 13.78 6.59 0.27
C CYS A 250 12.91 7.47 -0.63
N LEU A 251 13.50 8.01 -1.69
CA LEU A 251 12.79 8.83 -2.67
C LEU A 251 12.58 8.02 -3.94
N PHE A 252 11.37 8.01 -4.45
CA PHE A 252 10.97 7.25 -5.62
C PHE A 252 10.42 8.17 -6.70
N LYS A 253 10.85 7.94 -7.92
CA LYS A 253 10.35 8.60 -9.11
C LYS A 253 10.23 7.58 -10.24
N GLU A 254 9.16 7.70 -11.01
CA GLU A 254 9.01 6.94 -12.24
C GLU A 254 10.09 7.34 -13.24
N ILE A 255 10.71 6.36 -13.89
CA ILE A 255 11.66 6.57 -14.96
C ILE A 255 10.91 6.42 -16.27
N PRO A 256 10.84 7.48 -17.11
CA PRO A 256 10.25 7.38 -18.44
C PRO A 256 10.93 6.29 -19.26
N TYR A 257 10.18 5.59 -20.11
CA TYR A 257 10.71 4.50 -20.93
C TYR A 257 11.88 4.92 -21.79
N SER A 258 11.86 6.16 -22.31
CA SER A 258 12.97 6.77 -23.05
C SER A 258 14.30 6.80 -22.30
N ASP A 259 14.22 6.88 -20.96
CA ASP A 259 15.39 7.03 -20.10
C ASP A 259 15.84 5.72 -19.43
N PHE A 260 15.17 4.60 -19.70
CA PHE A 260 15.51 3.31 -19.10
C PHE A 260 16.98 2.94 -19.29
N LYS A 261 17.52 3.11 -20.50
CA LYS A 261 18.93 2.83 -20.79
C LYS A 261 19.89 3.69 -19.97
N LYS A 262 19.46 4.85 -19.51
CA LYS A 262 20.25 5.80 -18.74
C LYS A 262 20.26 5.49 -17.23
N TYR A 263 19.15 5.02 -16.68
CA TYR A 263 18.96 4.89 -15.23
C TYR A 263 18.80 3.46 -14.76
N VAL A 264 18.44 2.54 -15.64
CA VAL A 264 18.22 1.15 -15.25
C VAL A 264 19.47 0.34 -15.53
N TYR A 265 19.91 -0.41 -14.56
CA TYR A 265 21.03 -1.31 -14.69
C TYR A 265 20.62 -2.53 -15.52
N TRP A 266 21.30 -2.72 -16.66
CA TRP A 266 21.11 -3.86 -17.55
C TRP A 266 21.93 -5.06 -17.07
N LYS A 267 21.27 -6.19 -16.86
CA LYS A 267 21.95 -7.43 -16.51
C LYS A 267 21.74 -8.47 -17.60
N GLY A 268 22.80 -8.80 -18.32
CA GLY A 268 22.79 -9.81 -19.37
C GLY A 268 22.77 -9.23 -20.79
N THR A 269 22.59 -10.08 -21.79
CA THR A 269 22.68 -9.79 -23.22
C THR A 269 21.40 -9.27 -23.86
N THR A 270 20.31 -9.12 -23.10
CA THR A 270 19.02 -8.67 -23.59
C THR A 270 18.85 -7.15 -23.41
N ASP A 271 18.24 -6.49 -24.38
CA ASP A 271 17.96 -5.05 -24.34
C ASP A 271 16.81 -4.66 -23.39
N LYS A 272 16.44 -5.50 -22.45
CA LYS A 272 15.40 -5.24 -21.47
C LYS A 272 15.96 -5.19 -20.06
N PRO A 273 15.55 -4.21 -19.23
CA PRO A 273 15.90 -4.20 -17.80
C PRO A 273 15.28 -5.42 -17.11
N LYS A 274 16.00 -5.95 -16.15
CA LYS A 274 15.52 -7.04 -15.29
C LYS A 274 14.94 -6.52 -13.99
#